data_b492f733e6e6dda8ddc071b20f1dbd8c
#
_entry.id   b492f733e6e6dda8ddc071b20f1dbd8c
#
_cell.length_a   1.000
_cell.length_b   1.000
_cell.length_c   1.000
_cell.angle_alpha   90.00
_cell.angle_beta   90.00
_cell.angle_gamma   90.00
#
_symmetry.space_group_name_H-M   'P 1'
#
loop_
_entity.id
_entity.type
_entity.pdbx_description
1 polymer ?
#
loop_
_entity_poly.entity_id
_entity_poly.type
_entity_poly.pdbx_seq_one_letter_code
_entity_poly.pdbx_strand_id
1 'polypeptide(L)'
;GSMPGKVIQSMKKAKKSNPLFLLDEIDKMGQDFRGDPSAALLEVLDPEQNSTFVDHYLEVEYDLSNVMFITTANSYNMPGPLLDRMEIITLAGYTEDEKREIAKQHLIPKQIANHGLRKGEFKVTDEALTEMIRTYTREAGVRNLEREIANLARKATKEILMKGATKVKIGRKNLEKYAGVRRFRFGEAELEDMVGITTGLAWTEVGGDLLQI
;
A
#
# COMPACT_ATOMS: atom_id res chain seq x y z
N GLY A 1 24.01 11.88 -10.46
CA GLY A 1 24.29 11.07 -9.33
C GLY A 1 23.98 11.77 -8.01
N SER A 2 22.96 11.36 -7.32
CA SER A 2 22.64 11.98 -6.03
C SER A 2 22.46 10.95 -4.90
N MET A 3 22.55 9.66 -5.23
CA MET A 3 22.28 8.60 -4.25
C MET A 3 23.40 8.47 -3.19
N PRO A 4 24.70 8.41 -3.55
CA PRO A 4 25.80 8.36 -2.58
C PRO A 4 25.78 9.56 -1.64
N GLY A 5 25.64 10.78 -2.16
CA GLY A 5 25.58 12.01 -1.36
C GLY A 5 24.46 11.99 -0.31
N LYS A 6 23.31 11.39 -0.63
CA LYS A 6 22.20 11.25 0.32
C LYS A 6 22.51 10.27 1.44
N VAL A 7 23.23 9.18 1.16
CA VAL A 7 23.64 8.21 2.21
C VAL A 7 24.52 8.92 3.24
N ILE A 8 25.59 9.57 2.81
CA ILE A 8 26.51 10.29 3.70
C ILE A 8 25.81 11.44 4.46
N GLN A 9 24.96 12.20 3.78
CA GLN A 9 24.17 13.26 4.43
C GLN A 9 23.26 12.71 5.53
N SER A 10 22.64 11.56 5.28
CA SER A 10 21.77 10.90 6.27
C SER A 10 22.57 10.35 7.43
N MET A 11 23.75 9.75 7.20
CA MET A 11 24.67 9.32 8.24
C MET A 11 25.11 10.49 9.12
N LYS A 12 25.50 11.63 8.50
CA LYS A 12 25.85 12.86 9.20
C LYS A 12 24.68 13.35 10.07
N LYS A 13 23.44 13.29 9.57
CA LYS A 13 22.24 13.69 10.31
C LYS A 13 21.94 12.74 11.47
N ALA A 14 22.13 11.44 11.29
CA ALA A 14 21.92 10.42 12.32
C ALA A 14 22.91 10.54 13.48
N LYS A 15 24.11 11.06 13.24
CA LYS A 15 25.21 11.19 14.23
C LYS A 15 25.55 9.86 14.93
N LYS A 16 25.39 8.76 14.22
CA LYS A 16 25.67 7.39 14.67
C LYS A 16 26.34 6.64 13.54
N SER A 17 27.26 5.72 13.87
CA SER A 17 27.90 4.83 12.90
C SER A 17 27.09 3.58 12.54
N ASN A 18 26.09 3.25 13.36
CA ASN A 18 25.26 2.04 13.25
C ASN A 18 23.76 2.35 13.23
N PRO A 19 23.25 3.29 12.44
CA PRO A 19 21.83 3.56 12.37
C PRO A 19 21.10 2.43 11.62
N LEU A 20 19.79 2.36 11.79
CA LEU A 20 18.89 1.69 10.86
C LEU A 20 18.61 2.64 9.69
N PHE A 21 18.91 2.20 8.49
CA PHE A 21 18.72 2.98 7.27
C PHE A 21 17.56 2.39 6.46
N LEU A 22 16.46 3.15 6.32
CA LEU A 22 15.30 2.74 5.53
C LEU A 22 15.37 3.35 4.13
N LEU A 23 15.32 2.51 3.12
CA LEU A 23 15.20 2.87 1.70
C LEU A 23 13.82 2.45 1.21
N ASP A 24 12.95 3.42 1.00
CA ASP A 24 11.56 3.17 0.63
C ASP A 24 11.38 3.14 -0.89
N GLU A 25 10.58 2.19 -1.39
CA GLU A 25 10.20 2.05 -2.80
C GLU A 25 11.41 1.94 -3.76
N ILE A 26 12.38 1.07 -3.46
CA ILE A 26 13.60 0.93 -4.27
C ILE A 26 13.34 0.41 -5.70
N ASP A 27 12.23 -0.26 -5.93
CA ASP A 27 11.78 -0.71 -7.26
C ASP A 27 11.40 0.45 -8.20
N LYS A 28 11.20 1.65 -7.65
CA LYS A 28 10.90 2.87 -8.41
C LYS A 28 12.13 3.70 -8.75
N MET A 29 13.31 3.24 -8.37
CA MET A 29 14.56 3.87 -8.78
C MET A 29 14.74 3.64 -10.28
N GLY A 30 14.32 4.61 -11.09
CA GLY A 30 14.40 4.56 -12.54
C GLY A 30 15.83 4.63 -13.03
N GLN A 31 16.06 4.06 -14.21
CA GLN A 31 17.27 4.32 -14.99
C GLN A 31 17.17 5.76 -15.52
N ASP A 32 17.71 6.69 -14.78
CA ASP A 32 17.87 8.07 -15.26
C ASP A 32 19.12 8.14 -16.13
N PHE A 33 19.09 8.97 -17.17
CA PHE A 33 20.21 9.26 -18.09
C PHE A 33 21.49 9.76 -17.39
N ARG A 34 21.49 9.90 -16.08
CA ARG A 34 22.59 10.46 -15.26
C ARG A 34 23.33 9.43 -14.41
N GLY A 35 23.05 8.15 -14.55
CA GLY A 35 23.70 7.07 -13.81
C GLY A 35 22.74 5.93 -13.46
N ASP A 36 23.28 4.79 -13.11
CA ASP A 36 22.54 3.63 -12.64
C ASP A 36 22.43 3.66 -11.11
N PRO A 37 21.27 4.05 -10.54
CA PRO A 37 21.10 4.06 -9.09
C PRO A 37 21.15 2.65 -8.46
N SER A 38 20.93 1.60 -9.26
CA SER A 38 21.03 0.22 -8.80
C SER A 38 22.48 -0.17 -8.54
N ALA A 39 23.43 0.29 -9.38
CA ALA A 39 24.85 0.08 -9.16
C ALA A 39 25.33 0.77 -7.88
N ALA A 40 24.90 2.02 -7.66
CA ALA A 40 25.23 2.75 -6.43
C ALA A 40 24.65 2.05 -5.18
N LEU A 41 23.45 1.47 -5.30
CA LEU A 41 22.83 0.74 -4.21
C LEU A 41 23.54 -0.58 -3.92
N LEU A 42 24.10 -1.25 -4.94
CA LEU A 42 24.91 -2.43 -4.77
C LEU A 42 26.16 -2.15 -3.92
N GLU A 43 26.87 -1.05 -4.17
CA GLU A 43 28.03 -0.66 -3.35
C GLU A 43 27.66 -0.41 -1.88
N VAL A 44 26.48 0.10 -1.62
CA VAL A 44 25.98 0.39 -0.27
C VAL A 44 25.55 -0.88 0.47
N LEU A 45 24.89 -1.81 -0.25
CA LEU A 45 24.29 -3.01 0.35
C LEU A 45 25.20 -4.23 0.34
N ASP A 46 26.27 -4.22 -0.45
CA ASP A 46 27.19 -5.34 -0.53
C ASP A 46 28.13 -5.35 0.68
N PRO A 47 28.08 -6.36 1.57
CA PRO A 47 28.95 -6.45 2.73
C PRO A 47 30.46 -6.51 2.38
N GLU A 48 30.81 -6.95 1.17
CA GLU A 48 32.19 -7.02 0.72
C GLU A 48 32.75 -5.64 0.30
N GLN A 49 31.87 -4.70 -0.05
CA GLN A 49 32.24 -3.39 -0.58
C GLN A 49 31.89 -2.23 0.36
N ASN A 50 30.86 -2.38 1.18
CA ASN A 50 30.31 -1.28 1.97
C ASN A 50 31.21 -0.77 3.10
N SER A 51 32.24 -1.53 3.49
CA SER A 51 33.24 -1.08 4.46
C SER A 51 34.17 0.02 3.92
N THR A 52 34.32 0.08 2.60
CA THR A 52 35.13 1.06 1.87
C THR A 52 34.29 1.86 0.89
N PHE A 53 33.05 2.17 1.26
CA PHE A 53 32.14 2.96 0.43
C PHE A 53 32.72 4.36 0.17
N VAL A 54 32.81 4.75 -1.10
CA VAL A 54 33.31 6.06 -1.50
C VAL A 54 32.19 6.91 -2.04
N ASP A 55 31.97 8.04 -1.40
CA ASP A 55 31.07 9.08 -1.96
C ASP A 55 31.77 9.80 -3.12
N HIS A 56 31.19 9.71 -4.31
CA HIS A 56 31.78 10.31 -5.53
C HIS A 56 31.93 11.83 -5.50
N TYR A 57 31.29 12.50 -4.52
CA TYR A 57 31.43 13.94 -4.37
C TYR A 57 32.52 14.32 -3.35
N LEU A 58 32.60 13.55 -2.28
CA LEU A 58 33.56 13.82 -1.20
C LEU A 58 34.90 13.10 -1.42
N GLU A 59 34.92 12.06 -2.25
CA GLU A 59 36.09 11.19 -2.54
C GLU A 59 36.76 10.66 -1.25
N VAL A 60 35.95 10.42 -0.21
CA VAL A 60 36.41 9.91 1.08
C VAL A 60 35.71 8.57 1.34
N GLU A 61 36.51 7.58 1.75
CA GLU A 61 35.99 6.29 2.20
C GLU A 61 35.19 6.43 3.48
N TYR A 62 34.05 5.72 3.54
CA TYR A 62 33.20 5.68 4.71
C TYR A 62 32.76 4.23 4.98
N ASP A 63 32.92 3.77 6.21
CA ASP A 63 32.55 2.42 6.60
C ASP A 63 31.04 2.33 6.93
N LEU A 64 30.31 1.60 6.10
CA LEU A 64 28.89 1.31 6.26
C LEU A 64 28.62 -0.10 6.79
N SER A 65 29.64 -0.89 7.15
CA SER A 65 29.51 -2.29 7.58
C SER A 65 28.65 -2.48 8.84
N ASN A 66 28.57 -1.45 9.69
CA ASN A 66 27.76 -1.47 10.91
C ASN A 66 26.34 -0.90 10.72
N VAL A 67 25.96 -0.53 9.50
CA VAL A 67 24.63 0.02 9.18
C VAL A 67 23.69 -1.11 8.83
N MET A 68 22.53 -1.16 9.49
CA MET A 68 21.46 -2.05 9.09
C MET A 68 20.58 -1.37 8.02
N PHE A 69 20.47 -1.99 6.85
CA PHE A 69 19.62 -1.50 5.78
C PHE A 69 18.30 -2.28 5.73
N ILE A 70 17.20 -1.56 5.66
CA ILE A 70 15.88 -2.11 5.35
C ILE A 70 15.39 -1.43 4.07
N THR A 71 14.94 -2.23 3.12
CA THR A 71 14.40 -1.73 1.87
C THR A 71 12.94 -2.14 1.72
N THR A 72 12.13 -1.31 1.09
CA THR A 72 10.78 -1.67 0.68
C THR A 72 10.64 -1.66 -0.84
N ALA A 73 9.82 -2.55 -1.37
CA ALA A 73 9.50 -2.61 -2.80
C ALA A 73 8.07 -3.13 -2.99
N ASN A 74 7.42 -2.72 -4.07
CA ASN A 74 6.11 -3.23 -4.46
C ASN A 74 6.21 -4.32 -5.54
N SER A 75 7.37 -4.48 -6.16
CA SER A 75 7.61 -5.48 -7.20
C SER A 75 9.04 -6.00 -7.13
N TYR A 76 9.26 -7.16 -7.75
CA TYR A 76 10.59 -7.73 -7.96
C TYR A 76 11.28 -7.21 -9.23
N ASN A 77 10.78 -6.14 -9.84
CA ASN A 77 11.37 -5.56 -11.05
C ASN A 77 12.64 -4.76 -10.72
N MET A 78 13.67 -5.50 -10.30
CA MET A 78 14.98 -4.99 -9.92
C MET A 78 16.08 -5.90 -10.49
N PRO A 79 17.33 -5.39 -10.67
CA PRO A 79 18.43 -6.22 -11.11
C PRO A 79 18.67 -7.44 -10.20
N GLY A 80 18.88 -8.62 -10.80
CA GLY A 80 19.15 -9.86 -10.08
C GLY A 80 20.25 -9.72 -9.01
N PRO A 81 21.42 -9.13 -9.33
CA PRO A 81 22.50 -8.94 -8.37
C PRO A 81 22.10 -8.16 -7.11
N LEU A 82 21.10 -7.27 -7.21
CA LEU A 82 20.58 -6.53 -6.07
C LEU A 82 19.69 -7.41 -5.20
N LEU A 83 18.81 -8.22 -5.82
CA LEU A 83 17.95 -9.17 -5.13
C LEU A 83 18.75 -10.25 -4.40
N ASP A 84 19.86 -10.73 -5.00
CA ASP A 84 20.73 -11.77 -4.43
C ASP A 84 21.40 -11.33 -3.11
N ARG A 85 21.48 -10.02 -2.85
CA ARG A 85 22.09 -9.46 -1.64
C ARG A 85 21.08 -9.12 -0.55
N MET A 86 19.80 -9.38 -0.78
CA MET A 86 18.72 -9.05 0.13
C MET A 86 18.06 -10.30 0.70
N GLU A 87 17.75 -10.27 1.98
CA GLU A 87 16.77 -11.18 2.54
C GLU A 87 15.38 -10.67 2.20
N ILE A 88 14.62 -11.45 1.43
CA ILE A 88 13.30 -11.04 0.92
C ILE A 88 12.21 -11.55 1.85
N ILE A 89 11.51 -10.61 2.47
CA ILE A 89 10.33 -10.88 3.30
C ILE A 89 9.10 -10.44 2.53
N THR A 90 8.33 -11.40 2.02
CA THR A 90 7.10 -11.12 1.26
C THR A 90 5.93 -10.90 2.21
N LEU A 91 5.30 -9.72 2.09
CA LEU A 91 4.06 -9.40 2.79
C LEU A 91 2.89 -9.61 1.83
N ALA A 92 2.05 -10.60 2.12
CA ALA A 92 0.83 -10.84 1.36
C ALA A 92 -0.18 -9.71 1.53
N GLY A 93 -1.07 -9.55 0.53
CA GLY A 93 -2.23 -8.66 0.67
C GLY A 93 -3.21 -9.15 1.73
N TYR A 94 -4.03 -8.24 2.24
CA TYR A 94 -5.06 -8.58 3.23
C TYR A 94 -6.23 -9.33 2.60
N THR A 95 -6.73 -10.32 3.32
CA THR A 95 -7.99 -11.00 3.02
C THR A 95 -9.19 -10.06 3.22
N GLU A 96 -10.35 -10.44 2.71
CA GLU A 96 -11.60 -9.67 2.91
C GLU A 96 -11.92 -9.48 4.39
N ASP A 97 -11.76 -10.53 5.20
CA ASP A 97 -12.03 -10.48 6.62
C ASP A 97 -11.05 -9.56 7.36
N GLU A 98 -9.76 -9.64 7.03
CA GLU A 98 -8.76 -8.74 7.59
C GLU A 98 -9.03 -7.27 7.19
N LYS A 99 -9.36 -7.00 5.94
CA LYS A 99 -9.73 -5.64 5.48
C LYS A 99 -10.94 -5.10 6.24
N ARG A 100 -11.95 -5.96 6.50
CA ARG A 100 -13.14 -5.58 7.28
C ARG A 100 -12.77 -5.24 8.72
N GLU A 101 -11.94 -6.04 9.37
CA GLU A 101 -11.50 -5.77 10.74
C GLU A 101 -10.60 -4.53 10.83
N ILE A 102 -9.68 -4.33 9.89
CA ILE A 102 -8.87 -3.11 9.79
C ILE A 102 -9.79 -1.88 9.61
N ALA A 103 -10.82 -1.98 8.76
CA ALA A 103 -11.76 -0.90 8.57
C ALA A 103 -12.51 -0.53 9.86
N LYS A 104 -12.96 -1.52 10.62
CA LYS A 104 -13.69 -1.30 11.90
C LYS A 104 -12.81 -0.74 12.99
N GLN A 105 -11.61 -1.30 13.15
CA GLN A 105 -10.74 -0.99 14.28
C GLN A 105 -9.90 0.27 14.05
N HIS A 106 -9.58 0.58 12.81
CA HIS A 106 -8.64 1.66 12.49
C HIS A 106 -9.20 2.71 11.54
N LEU A 107 -9.74 2.32 10.37
CA LEU A 107 -10.09 3.29 9.34
C LEU A 107 -11.32 4.12 9.71
N ILE A 108 -12.39 3.50 10.18
CA ILE A 108 -13.62 4.21 10.58
C ILE A 108 -13.35 5.15 11.76
N PRO A 109 -12.70 4.73 12.87
CA PRO A 109 -12.35 5.64 13.95
C PRO A 109 -11.50 6.82 13.51
N LYS A 110 -10.50 6.58 12.65
CA LYS A 110 -9.65 7.62 12.06
C LYS A 110 -10.48 8.63 11.26
N GLN A 111 -11.42 8.16 10.44
CA GLN A 111 -12.25 9.06 9.63
C GLN A 111 -13.31 9.80 10.47
N ILE A 112 -13.82 9.22 11.54
CA ILE A 112 -14.67 9.90 12.52
C ILE A 112 -13.91 11.09 13.10
N ALA A 113 -12.68 10.88 13.58
CA ALA A 113 -11.85 11.93 14.14
C ALA A 113 -11.51 13.01 13.10
N ASN A 114 -11.07 12.61 11.90
CA ASN A 114 -10.66 13.53 10.84
C ASN A 114 -11.80 14.43 10.33
N HIS A 115 -13.05 13.99 10.43
CA HIS A 115 -14.22 14.74 9.99
C HIS A 115 -14.99 15.42 11.13
N GLY A 116 -14.46 15.40 12.35
CA GLY A 116 -15.09 16.03 13.52
C GLY A 116 -16.44 15.41 13.93
N LEU A 117 -16.67 14.16 13.56
CA LEU A 117 -17.86 13.41 13.92
C LEU A 117 -17.78 12.92 15.38
N ARG A 118 -18.89 12.92 16.09
CA ARG A 118 -18.97 12.37 17.44
C ARG A 118 -19.18 10.87 17.40
N LYS A 119 -18.87 10.21 18.51
CA LYS A 119 -19.12 8.78 18.68
C LYS A 119 -20.60 8.47 18.50
N GLY A 120 -20.95 7.59 17.56
CA GLY A 120 -22.32 7.19 17.27
C GLY A 120 -23.03 7.98 16.15
N GLU A 121 -22.50 9.12 15.73
CA GLU A 121 -23.05 9.90 14.61
C GLU A 121 -22.84 9.22 13.24
N PHE A 122 -21.78 8.43 13.10
CA PHE A 122 -21.44 7.71 11.88
C PHE A 122 -21.20 6.23 12.15
N LYS A 123 -21.90 5.37 11.42
CA LYS A 123 -21.75 3.92 11.50
C LYS A 123 -21.86 3.29 10.12
N VAL A 124 -20.94 2.38 9.81
CA VAL A 124 -20.98 1.51 8.62
C VAL A 124 -21.18 0.08 9.10
N THR A 125 -22.14 -0.65 8.51
CA THR A 125 -22.39 -2.05 8.89
C THR A 125 -21.38 -3.00 8.25
N ASP A 126 -21.23 -4.19 8.81
CA ASP A 126 -20.31 -5.21 8.31
C ASP A 126 -20.67 -5.63 6.87
N GLU A 127 -21.97 -5.73 6.55
CA GLU A 127 -22.45 -6.03 5.20
C GLU A 127 -22.10 -4.91 4.22
N ALA A 128 -22.16 -3.65 4.65
CA ALA A 128 -21.77 -2.52 3.82
C ALA A 128 -20.25 -2.49 3.59
N LEU A 129 -19.45 -2.81 4.61
CA LEU A 129 -18.00 -2.94 4.47
C LEU A 129 -17.62 -4.06 3.50
N THR A 130 -18.23 -5.23 3.65
CA THR A 130 -18.02 -6.36 2.72
C THR A 130 -18.39 -5.98 1.29
N GLU A 131 -19.55 -5.33 1.10
CA GLU A 131 -19.96 -4.84 -0.22
C GLU A 131 -18.98 -3.80 -0.77
N MET A 132 -18.45 -2.88 0.05
CA MET A 132 -17.44 -1.91 -0.36
C MET A 132 -16.15 -2.59 -0.81
N ILE A 133 -15.65 -3.55 -0.07
CA ILE A 133 -14.44 -4.29 -0.39
C ILE A 133 -14.59 -4.98 -1.74
N ARG A 134 -15.74 -5.61 -1.99
CA ARG A 134 -16.03 -6.39 -3.20
C ARG A 134 -16.29 -5.54 -4.44
N THR A 135 -17.00 -4.42 -4.29
CA THR A 135 -17.58 -3.72 -5.45
C THR A 135 -17.06 -2.30 -5.66
N TYR A 136 -16.35 -1.71 -4.69
CA TYR A 136 -15.80 -0.35 -4.80
C TYR A 136 -14.28 -0.31 -4.76
N THR A 137 -13.61 -1.38 -4.29
CA THR A 137 -12.15 -1.44 -4.21
C THR A 137 -11.61 -2.71 -4.88
N ARG A 138 -10.42 -2.59 -5.48
CA ARG A 138 -9.65 -3.71 -6.01
C ARG A 138 -8.18 -3.43 -5.73
N GLU A 139 -7.69 -3.94 -4.60
CA GLU A 139 -6.36 -3.66 -4.09
C GLU A 139 -5.90 -4.74 -3.11
N ALA A 140 -4.60 -4.98 -3.00
CA ALA A 140 -4.01 -5.87 -2.00
C ALA A 140 -4.09 -5.27 -0.58
N GLY A 141 -3.92 -3.96 -0.45
CA GLY A 141 -3.99 -3.21 0.80
C GLY A 141 -5.38 -2.67 1.14
N VAL A 142 -5.41 -1.53 1.83
CA VAL A 142 -6.64 -0.86 2.30
C VAL A 142 -6.68 0.65 1.99
N ARG A 143 -5.79 1.17 1.12
CA ARG A 143 -5.73 2.60 0.79
C ARG A 143 -6.99 3.11 0.11
N ASN A 144 -7.51 2.38 -0.87
CA ASN A 144 -8.73 2.75 -1.56
C ASN A 144 -9.94 2.57 -0.66
N LEU A 145 -9.96 1.51 0.16
CA LEU A 145 -11.00 1.31 1.18
C LEU A 145 -11.04 2.50 2.16
N GLU A 146 -9.89 2.99 2.62
CA GLU A 146 -9.83 4.18 3.46
C GLU A 146 -10.38 5.42 2.75
N ARG A 147 -10.06 5.61 1.46
CA ARG A 147 -10.59 6.73 0.66
C ARG A 147 -12.11 6.66 0.50
N GLU A 148 -12.65 5.46 0.28
CA GLU A 148 -14.10 5.28 0.20
C GLU A 148 -14.77 5.52 1.55
N ILE A 149 -14.22 5.03 2.67
CA ILE A 149 -14.73 5.33 4.01
C ILE A 149 -14.68 6.84 4.29
N ALA A 150 -13.62 7.54 3.90
CA ALA A 150 -13.54 9.00 4.00
C ALA A 150 -14.61 9.70 3.18
N ASN A 151 -14.95 9.20 1.98
CA ASN A 151 -16.06 9.69 1.17
C ASN A 151 -17.40 9.55 1.90
N LEU A 152 -17.64 8.38 2.50
CA LEU A 152 -18.85 8.13 3.28
C LEU A 152 -18.94 9.08 4.48
N ALA A 153 -17.83 9.25 5.23
CA ALA A 153 -17.76 10.14 6.38
C ALA A 153 -18.05 11.60 5.99
N ARG A 154 -17.47 12.11 4.89
CA ARG A 154 -17.77 13.47 4.38
C ARG A 154 -19.24 13.67 4.06
N LYS A 155 -19.87 12.70 3.39
CA LYS A 155 -21.29 12.78 3.05
C LYS A 155 -22.18 12.67 4.28
N ALA A 156 -21.79 11.86 5.26
CA ALA A 156 -22.47 11.77 6.55
C ALA A 156 -22.38 13.10 7.32
N THR A 157 -21.20 13.71 7.39
CA THR A 157 -20.99 15.02 8.00
C THR A 157 -21.87 16.09 7.33
N LYS A 158 -21.93 16.08 6.00
CA LYS A 158 -22.82 16.99 5.25
C LYS A 158 -24.30 16.79 5.62
N GLU A 159 -24.78 15.56 5.73
CA GLU A 159 -26.18 15.30 6.13
C GLU A 159 -26.46 15.77 7.56
N ILE A 160 -25.52 15.55 8.49
CA ILE A 160 -25.68 15.99 9.88
C ILE A 160 -25.75 17.52 9.95
N LEU A 161 -24.82 18.22 9.29
CA LEU A 161 -24.73 19.68 9.36
C LEU A 161 -25.85 20.39 8.59
N MET A 162 -26.19 19.90 7.39
CA MET A 162 -27.14 20.62 6.51
C MET A 162 -28.58 20.16 6.63
N LYS A 163 -28.81 18.91 7.03
CA LYS A 163 -30.15 18.32 7.10
C LYS A 163 -30.61 18.04 8.53
N GLY A 164 -29.78 18.37 9.53
CA GLY A 164 -30.11 18.16 10.94
C GLY A 164 -30.19 16.68 11.35
N ALA A 165 -29.59 15.79 10.60
CA ALA A 165 -29.52 14.37 10.97
C ALA A 165 -28.71 14.22 12.27
N THR A 166 -29.23 13.46 13.23
CA THR A 166 -28.50 13.18 14.48
C THR A 166 -27.48 12.06 14.35
N LYS A 167 -27.69 11.17 13.39
CA LYS A 167 -26.81 10.03 13.08
C LYS A 167 -27.00 9.56 11.65
N VAL A 168 -25.95 9.03 11.05
CA VAL A 168 -25.97 8.40 9.73
C VAL A 168 -25.48 6.96 9.86
N LYS A 169 -26.35 6.00 9.54
CA LYS A 169 -26.04 4.58 9.48
C LYS A 169 -26.03 4.14 8.02
N ILE A 170 -24.88 3.65 7.56
CA ILE A 170 -24.71 3.15 6.20
C ILE A 170 -24.72 1.61 6.25
N GLY A 171 -25.73 1.05 5.61
CA GLY A 171 -25.88 -0.39 5.39
C GLY A 171 -25.83 -0.71 3.89
N ARG A 172 -25.92 -1.99 3.55
CA ARG A 172 -25.89 -2.45 2.15
C ARG A 172 -26.95 -1.77 1.27
N LYS A 173 -28.16 -1.56 1.79
CA LYS A 173 -29.30 -1.00 1.01
C LYS A 173 -29.12 0.47 0.62
N ASN A 174 -28.41 1.25 1.40
CA ASN A 174 -28.20 2.68 1.13
C ASN A 174 -26.75 3.03 0.79
N LEU A 175 -25.89 2.03 0.61
CA LEU A 175 -24.48 2.23 0.30
C LEU A 175 -24.29 3.03 -0.99
N GLU A 176 -25.00 2.70 -2.07
CA GLU A 176 -24.93 3.41 -3.35
C GLU A 176 -25.25 4.90 -3.26
N LYS A 177 -26.17 5.28 -2.38
CA LYS A 177 -26.48 6.71 -2.14
C LYS A 177 -25.25 7.49 -1.69
N TYR A 178 -24.37 6.85 -0.91
CA TYR A 178 -23.17 7.48 -0.36
C TYR A 178 -21.91 7.18 -1.18
N ALA A 179 -21.71 5.95 -1.62
CA ALA A 179 -20.51 5.53 -2.35
C ALA A 179 -20.61 5.82 -3.86
N GLY A 180 -21.82 5.96 -4.39
CA GLY A 180 -22.07 6.08 -5.84
C GLY A 180 -22.19 4.70 -6.52
N VAL A 181 -22.08 4.68 -7.84
CA VAL A 181 -22.22 3.46 -8.65
C VAL A 181 -21.06 2.48 -8.33
N ARG A 182 -21.39 1.21 -8.27
CA ARG A 182 -20.40 0.12 -8.12
C ARG A 182 -19.38 0.18 -9.24
N ARG A 183 -18.12 -0.04 -8.91
CA ARG A 183 -17.00 0.02 -9.88
C ARG A 183 -16.55 -1.33 -10.36
N PHE A 184 -16.75 -2.37 -9.56
CA PHE A 184 -16.30 -3.71 -9.84
C PHE A 184 -17.45 -4.70 -9.69
N ARG A 185 -17.47 -5.72 -10.56
CA ARG A 185 -18.31 -6.90 -10.42
C ARG A 185 -17.54 -7.95 -9.64
N PHE A 186 -18.14 -8.53 -8.64
CA PHE A 186 -17.51 -9.54 -7.81
C PHE A 186 -18.29 -10.85 -7.91
N GLY A 187 -17.59 -11.92 -8.30
CA GLY A 187 -18.13 -13.26 -8.26
C GLY A 187 -19.34 -13.50 -9.19
N GLU A 188 -19.53 -12.66 -10.19
CA GLU A 188 -20.49 -12.94 -11.26
C GLU A 188 -19.87 -14.01 -12.19
N ALA A 189 -20.01 -15.29 -11.78
CA ALA A 189 -20.06 -16.35 -12.77
C ALA A 189 -21.34 -16.10 -13.60
N GLU A 190 -21.25 -16.12 -14.91
CA GLU A 190 -22.46 -16.10 -15.71
C GLU A 190 -23.35 -17.26 -15.27
N LEU A 191 -24.62 -16.93 -14.95
CA LEU A 191 -25.59 -17.87 -14.40
C LEU A 191 -26.12 -18.84 -15.45
N GLU A 192 -25.71 -18.68 -16.71
CA GLU A 192 -26.12 -19.52 -17.82
C GLU A 192 -25.02 -20.51 -18.19
N ASP A 193 -25.39 -21.79 -18.29
CA ASP A 193 -24.49 -22.83 -18.77
C ASP A 193 -24.15 -22.58 -20.25
N MET A 194 -22.89 -22.25 -20.54
CA MET A 194 -22.41 -22.05 -21.91
C MET A 194 -21.59 -23.26 -22.36
N VAL A 195 -21.94 -23.81 -23.53
CA VAL A 195 -21.24 -24.95 -24.12
C VAL A 195 -19.84 -24.49 -24.60
N GLY A 196 -18.81 -25.23 -24.17
CA GLY A 196 -17.43 -24.95 -24.55
C GLY A 196 -16.72 -23.91 -23.70
N ILE A 197 -17.32 -23.49 -22.60
CA ILE A 197 -16.71 -22.56 -21.64
C ILE A 197 -16.56 -23.25 -20.30
N THR A 198 -15.40 -23.10 -19.67
CA THR A 198 -15.16 -23.53 -18.31
C THR A 198 -14.69 -22.37 -17.43
N THR A 199 -15.04 -22.41 -16.15
CA THR A 199 -14.60 -21.40 -15.19
C THR A 199 -13.28 -21.83 -14.57
N GLY A 200 -12.24 -21.04 -14.83
CA GLY A 200 -10.92 -21.21 -14.23
C GLY A 200 -10.72 -20.24 -13.05
N LEU A 201 -9.79 -20.58 -12.17
CA LEU A 201 -9.32 -19.70 -11.12
C LEU A 201 -8.03 -19.03 -11.58
N ALA A 202 -7.99 -17.70 -11.47
CA ALA A 202 -6.79 -16.92 -11.70
C ALA A 202 -6.29 -16.32 -10.38
N TRP A 203 -4.99 -16.38 -10.17
CA TRP A 203 -4.36 -15.59 -9.13
C TRP A 203 -3.93 -14.24 -9.71
N THR A 204 -4.28 -13.15 -9.03
CA THR A 204 -3.91 -11.79 -9.42
C THR A 204 -3.20 -11.10 -8.26
N GLU A 205 -2.51 -9.98 -8.55
CA GLU A 205 -1.84 -9.16 -7.51
C GLU A 205 -2.81 -8.65 -6.42
N VAL A 206 -4.11 -8.68 -6.68
CA VAL A 206 -5.15 -8.20 -5.76
C VAL A 206 -5.97 -9.33 -5.15
N GLY A 207 -5.65 -10.59 -5.44
CA GLY A 207 -6.34 -11.79 -4.93
C GLY A 207 -6.76 -12.74 -6.04
N GLY A 208 -7.56 -13.75 -5.68
CA GLY A 208 -8.14 -14.69 -6.65
C GLY A 208 -9.26 -14.05 -7.46
N ASP A 209 -9.35 -14.41 -8.75
CA ASP A 209 -10.43 -13.99 -9.65
C ASP A 209 -10.92 -15.17 -10.49
N LEU A 210 -12.15 -15.09 -10.98
CA LEU A 210 -12.72 -16.10 -11.86
C LEU A 210 -12.49 -15.69 -13.32
N LEU A 211 -11.98 -16.62 -14.12
CA LEU A 211 -11.82 -16.47 -15.55
C LEU A 211 -12.71 -17.46 -16.28
N GLN A 212 -13.29 -17.02 -17.39
CA GLN A 212 -13.89 -17.91 -18.38
C GLN A 212 -12.80 -18.33 -19.37
N ILE A 213 -12.67 -19.62 -19.58
CA ILE A 213 -11.71 -20.27 -20.48
C ILE A 213 -12.47 -21.02 -21.56
#